data_46d4464e77673b3cfb84d6071038d8bb
#
_entry.id   46d4464e77673b3cfb84d6071038d8bb
#
_cell.length_a   1.000
_cell.length_b   1.000
_cell.length_c   1.000
_cell.angle_alpha   90.00
_cell.angle_beta   90.00
_cell.angle_gamma   90.00
#
_symmetry.space_group_name_H-M   'P 1'
#
loop_
_entity.id
_entity.type
_entity.pdbx_description
1 polymer ?
#
loop_
_entity_poly.entity_id
_entity_poly.type
_entity_poly.pdbx_seq_one_letter_code
_entity_poly.pdbx_strand_id
1 'polypeptide(L)'
;MISKAPSSECFVYITLPGKISAVTAGRFVLDKNARGDALGRFVYGRSYLENQDAVEFDPVGLKLSTRTYETAQLHGVFGALREAGPDYWGRRVIEKHASKSQLGELEYLLESPDDHAGALAFGHNNVPPAPKRKFNKTIDLEKLQNLAEALVNDEIPNDPQSQQVQDLMLLGTSMGGARPKAVVQDDDGLWVAKFNRADDRWNNTRVEHAMLRLARECEIKTAESRIETVGSKDVLLVKRFDRERTAKGYTRAR
;
A
#
# COMPACT_ATOMS: atom_id res chain seq x y z
N MET A 1 9.08 17.21 24.33
CA MET A 1 8.43 16.06 23.68
C MET A 1 9.32 14.85 23.92
N ILE A 2 8.83 13.85 24.64
CA ILE A 2 9.56 12.59 24.87
C ILE A 2 9.50 11.82 23.55
N SER A 3 10.62 11.69 22.87
CA SER A 3 10.75 10.83 21.68
C SER A 3 10.39 9.41 22.12
N LYS A 4 9.25 8.90 21.66
CA LYS A 4 8.88 7.50 21.87
C LYS A 4 9.92 6.65 21.14
N ALA A 5 10.54 5.70 21.83
CA ALA A 5 11.45 4.75 21.18
C ALA A 5 10.72 4.10 19.99
N PRO A 6 11.40 3.88 18.85
CA PRO A 6 10.77 3.23 17.71
C PRO A 6 10.19 1.89 18.14
N SER A 7 8.98 1.58 17.70
CA SER A 7 8.33 0.31 18.01
C SER A 7 9.13 -0.83 17.38
N SER A 8 9.40 -1.89 18.12
CA SER A 8 10.02 -3.11 17.59
C SER A 8 8.97 -4.13 17.13
N GLU A 9 7.67 -3.84 17.27
CA GLU A 9 6.60 -4.77 16.95
C GLU A 9 5.35 -4.10 16.39
N CYS A 10 4.55 -4.88 15.63
CA CYS A 10 3.22 -4.50 15.20
C CYS A 10 2.28 -5.71 15.20
N PHE A 11 0.98 -5.43 15.25
CA PHE A 11 -0.05 -6.40 14.91
C PHE A 11 -0.25 -6.45 13.40
N VAL A 12 -0.47 -7.66 12.89
CA VAL A 12 -0.78 -7.91 11.49
C VAL A 12 -2.26 -8.24 11.40
N TYR A 13 -2.97 -7.49 10.58
CA TYR A 13 -4.39 -7.68 10.31
C TYR A 13 -4.58 -8.28 8.92
N ILE A 14 -5.69 -8.97 8.74
CA ILE A 14 -6.10 -9.49 7.44
C ILE A 14 -7.60 -9.26 7.22
N THR A 15 -7.95 -8.83 6.03
CA THR A 15 -9.33 -8.89 5.56
C THR A 15 -9.57 -10.25 4.93
N LEU A 16 -10.37 -11.09 5.58
CA LEU A 16 -10.65 -12.44 5.10
C LEU A 16 -11.46 -12.42 3.79
N PRO A 17 -11.39 -13.48 2.96
CA PRO A 17 -12.14 -13.56 1.71
C PRO A 17 -13.63 -13.31 1.91
N GLY A 18 -14.20 -12.44 1.06
CA GLY A 18 -15.62 -12.04 1.13
C GLY A 18 -16.01 -11.13 2.31
N LYS A 19 -15.07 -10.78 3.18
CA LYS A 19 -15.30 -9.83 4.29
C LYS A 19 -14.84 -8.43 3.89
N ILE A 20 -15.34 -7.42 4.60
CA ILE A 20 -14.93 -6.01 4.46
C ILE A 20 -14.15 -5.49 5.67
N SER A 21 -14.28 -6.17 6.80
CA SER A 21 -13.59 -5.82 8.05
C SER A 21 -12.40 -6.74 8.25
N ALA A 22 -11.30 -6.15 8.69
CA ALA A 22 -10.10 -6.91 9.05
C ALA A 22 -10.26 -7.59 10.41
N VAL A 23 -9.52 -8.67 10.60
CA VAL A 23 -9.32 -9.34 11.89
C VAL A 23 -7.82 -9.37 12.20
N THR A 24 -7.47 -9.42 13.47
CA THR A 24 -6.08 -9.57 13.91
C THR A 24 -5.64 -11.01 13.68
N ALA A 25 -4.66 -11.16 12.81
CA ALA A 25 -4.16 -12.50 12.46
C ALA A 25 -2.92 -12.90 13.26
N GLY A 26 -2.09 -11.94 13.68
CA GLY A 26 -0.89 -12.25 14.43
C GLY A 26 -0.08 -11.03 14.82
N ARG A 27 1.15 -11.30 15.28
CA ARG A 27 2.11 -10.27 15.70
C ARG A 27 3.44 -10.48 14.98
N PHE A 28 3.98 -9.37 14.48
CA PHE A 28 5.30 -9.31 13.89
C PHE A 28 6.21 -8.46 14.77
N VAL A 29 7.42 -8.96 15.02
CA VAL A 29 8.49 -8.30 15.80
C VAL A 29 9.71 -8.20 14.91
N LEU A 30 10.36 -7.06 14.87
CA LEU A 30 11.61 -6.83 14.15
C LEU A 30 12.69 -6.39 15.13
N ASP A 31 13.61 -7.27 15.41
CA ASP A 31 14.72 -7.08 16.34
C ASP A 31 16.08 -7.19 15.61
N LYS A 32 17.16 -7.14 16.37
CA LYS A 32 18.50 -7.47 15.91
C LYS A 32 18.97 -8.76 16.58
N ASN A 33 19.63 -9.60 15.80
CA ASN A 33 20.32 -10.78 16.35
C ASN A 33 21.60 -10.38 17.11
N ALA A 34 22.29 -11.33 17.70
CA ALA A 34 23.53 -11.09 18.45
C ALA A 34 24.68 -10.48 17.61
N ARG A 35 24.59 -10.56 16.28
CA ARG A 35 25.55 -9.97 15.33
C ARG A 35 25.16 -8.59 14.85
N GLY A 36 23.98 -8.09 15.28
CA GLY A 36 23.44 -6.80 14.85
C GLY A 36 22.59 -6.85 13.56
N ASP A 37 22.42 -8.03 12.93
CA ASP A 37 21.58 -8.17 11.75
C ASP A 37 20.10 -8.14 12.11
N ALA A 38 19.27 -7.63 11.22
CA ALA A 38 17.83 -7.64 11.40
C ALA A 38 17.26 -9.06 11.45
N LEU A 39 16.42 -9.34 12.45
CA LEU A 39 15.74 -10.62 12.65
C LEU A 39 14.25 -10.37 12.89
N GLY A 40 13.43 -10.80 11.95
CA GLY A 40 11.98 -10.74 12.05
C GLY A 40 11.41 -12.02 12.63
N ARG A 41 10.42 -11.86 13.51
CA ARG A 41 9.65 -12.96 14.09
C ARG A 41 8.17 -12.72 13.87
N PHE A 42 7.46 -13.76 13.44
CA PHE A 42 6.02 -13.70 13.28
C PHE A 42 5.35 -14.89 13.97
N VAL A 43 4.21 -14.63 14.62
CA VAL A 43 3.37 -15.67 15.24
C VAL A 43 1.90 -15.36 14.97
N TYR A 44 1.14 -16.37 14.54
CA TYR A 44 -0.31 -16.27 14.45
C TYR A 44 -0.96 -16.19 15.84
N GLY A 45 -2.00 -15.38 15.97
CA GLY A 45 -2.83 -15.33 17.19
C GLY A 45 -3.65 -16.61 17.36
N ARG A 46 -3.82 -17.06 18.60
CA ARG A 46 -4.63 -18.26 18.91
C ARG A 46 -6.05 -18.11 18.39
N SER A 47 -6.71 -16.97 18.65
CA SER A 47 -8.07 -16.70 18.16
C SER A 47 -8.18 -16.68 16.64
N TYR A 48 -7.10 -16.32 15.94
CA TYR A 48 -7.07 -16.41 14.48
C TYR A 48 -6.95 -17.85 14.01
N LEU A 49 -6.11 -18.67 14.65
CA LEU A 49 -5.98 -20.09 14.31
C LEU A 49 -7.25 -20.91 14.60
N GLU A 50 -8.07 -20.48 15.56
CA GLU A 50 -9.37 -21.08 15.88
C GLU A 50 -10.48 -20.63 14.91
N ASN A 51 -10.25 -19.62 14.07
CA ASN A 51 -11.21 -19.14 13.11
C ASN A 51 -11.29 -20.09 11.90
N GLN A 52 -12.47 -20.61 11.59
CA GLN A 52 -12.69 -21.54 10.49
C GLN A 52 -12.40 -20.91 9.09
N ASP A 53 -12.51 -19.58 8.97
CA ASP A 53 -12.21 -18.83 7.76
C ASP A 53 -10.72 -18.44 7.68
N ALA A 54 -9.87 -18.83 8.66
CA ALA A 54 -8.47 -18.45 8.68
C ALA A 54 -7.72 -18.95 7.45
N VAL A 55 -6.87 -18.09 6.91
CA VAL A 55 -6.03 -18.39 5.75
C VAL A 55 -4.58 -18.05 6.06
N GLU A 56 -3.64 -18.81 5.54
CA GLU A 56 -2.21 -18.53 5.64
C GLU A 56 -1.82 -17.32 4.80
N PHE A 57 -0.82 -16.55 5.25
CA PHE A 57 -0.30 -15.39 4.50
C PHE A 57 0.54 -15.82 3.30
N ASP A 58 1.27 -16.90 3.47
CA ASP A 58 2.14 -17.49 2.47
C ASP A 58 2.08 -19.02 2.63
N PRO A 59 1.65 -19.76 1.59
CA PRO A 59 1.50 -21.21 1.66
C PRO A 59 2.83 -21.95 1.79
N VAL A 60 3.96 -21.27 1.59
CA VAL A 60 5.30 -21.83 1.71
C VAL A 60 5.95 -21.40 3.03
N GLY A 61 6.04 -20.09 3.28
CA GLY A 61 6.83 -19.51 4.37
C GLY A 61 6.05 -19.26 5.66
N LEU A 62 4.72 -18.99 5.58
CA LEU A 62 3.91 -18.61 6.74
C LEU A 62 2.59 -19.41 6.78
N LYS A 63 2.70 -20.74 6.89
CA LYS A 63 1.54 -21.64 7.03
C LYS A 63 0.84 -21.44 8.38
N LEU A 64 -0.45 -21.76 8.46
CA LEU A 64 -1.17 -21.72 9.74
C LEU A 64 -0.52 -22.69 10.75
N SER A 65 0.00 -22.15 11.85
CA SER A 65 0.67 -22.91 12.91
C SER A 65 0.82 -22.07 14.17
N THR A 66 0.95 -22.73 15.31
CA THR A 66 1.26 -22.10 16.60
C THR A 66 2.75 -21.77 16.79
N ARG A 67 3.62 -22.20 15.86
CA ARG A 67 5.05 -21.92 15.94
C ARG A 67 5.37 -20.45 15.68
N THR A 68 6.49 -19.98 16.21
CA THR A 68 7.09 -18.71 15.80
C THR A 68 7.91 -18.94 14.53
N TYR A 69 7.66 -18.11 13.51
CA TYR A 69 8.44 -18.04 12.29
C TYR A 69 9.54 -17.01 12.44
N GLU A 70 10.71 -17.28 11.89
CA GLU A 70 11.85 -16.35 11.92
C GLU A 70 12.43 -16.16 10.51
N THR A 71 12.90 -14.95 10.23
CA THR A 71 13.61 -14.61 8.99
C THR A 71 14.65 -13.52 9.21
N ALA A 72 15.82 -13.68 8.59
CA ALA A 72 16.81 -12.61 8.43
C ALA A 72 16.84 -12.07 7.00
N GLN A 73 16.08 -12.68 6.07
CA GLN A 73 16.00 -12.23 4.68
C GLN A 73 15.23 -10.91 4.59
N LEU A 74 15.42 -10.19 3.49
CA LEU A 74 14.71 -8.93 3.21
C LEU A 74 14.73 -7.95 4.40
N HIS A 75 15.88 -7.80 5.05
CA HIS A 75 16.07 -6.99 6.27
C HIS A 75 15.16 -7.43 7.44
N GLY A 76 14.95 -8.72 7.59
CA GLY A 76 14.12 -9.29 8.65
C GLY A 76 12.61 -9.22 8.39
N VAL A 77 12.16 -8.94 7.16
CA VAL A 77 10.73 -8.86 6.83
C VAL A 77 10.33 -10.02 5.93
N PHE A 78 9.29 -10.76 6.32
CA PHE A 78 8.74 -11.83 5.48
C PHE A 78 8.20 -11.28 4.16
N GLY A 79 8.37 -12.02 3.06
CA GLY A 79 7.95 -11.59 1.73
C GLY A 79 6.51 -11.11 1.66
N ALA A 80 5.57 -11.89 2.22
CA ALA A 80 4.15 -11.55 2.25
C ALA A 80 3.86 -10.23 3.00
N LEU A 81 4.59 -9.93 4.08
CA LEU A 81 4.45 -8.67 4.82
C LEU A 81 5.07 -7.50 4.06
N ARG A 82 6.20 -7.75 3.38
CA ARG A 82 6.90 -6.74 2.58
C ARG A 82 6.10 -6.31 1.36
N GLU A 83 5.43 -7.25 0.68
CA GLU A 83 4.55 -6.94 -0.46
C GLU A 83 3.37 -6.04 -0.09
N ALA A 84 2.89 -6.12 1.15
CA ALA A 84 1.87 -5.20 1.64
C ALA A 84 2.43 -3.84 2.06
N GLY A 85 3.76 -3.69 2.16
CA GLY A 85 4.44 -2.44 2.52
C GLY A 85 4.62 -1.49 1.34
N PRO A 86 5.14 -0.27 1.60
CA PRO A 86 5.40 0.72 0.57
C PRO A 86 6.64 0.37 -0.24
N ASP A 87 6.57 0.65 -1.55
CA ASP A 87 7.68 0.63 -2.47
C ASP A 87 8.49 1.94 -2.46
N TYR A 88 9.37 2.14 -3.44
CA TYR A 88 10.19 3.33 -3.54
C TYR A 88 9.37 4.64 -3.55
N TRP A 89 8.29 4.71 -4.35
CA TRP A 89 7.43 5.88 -4.39
C TRP A 89 6.69 6.08 -3.06
N GLY A 90 6.11 5.02 -2.54
CA GLY A 90 5.39 5.04 -1.26
C GLY A 90 6.27 5.47 -0.10
N ARG A 91 7.52 5.01 -0.04
CA ARG A 91 8.49 5.43 0.98
C ARG A 91 8.77 6.92 0.92
N ARG A 92 8.98 7.49 -0.27
CA ARG A 92 9.16 8.95 -0.43
C ARG A 92 7.96 9.75 0.08
N VAL A 93 6.74 9.32 -0.25
CA VAL A 93 5.51 9.98 0.23
C VAL A 93 5.42 9.92 1.76
N ILE A 94 5.67 8.75 2.36
CA ILE A 94 5.62 8.55 3.80
C ILE A 94 6.70 9.39 4.50
N GLU A 95 7.94 9.41 4.02
CA GLU A 95 9.04 10.20 4.59
C GLU A 95 8.72 11.69 4.60
N LYS A 96 8.17 12.20 3.51
CA LYS A 96 7.76 13.61 3.42
C LYS A 96 6.60 13.92 4.36
N HIS A 97 5.57 13.06 4.42
CA HIS A 97 4.45 13.23 5.34
C HIS A 97 4.86 13.17 6.80
N ALA A 98 5.74 12.23 7.16
CA ALA A 98 6.26 12.08 8.52
C ALA A 98 7.31 13.13 8.90
N SER A 99 7.78 13.94 7.94
CA SER A 99 8.91 14.87 8.11
C SER A 99 10.16 14.17 8.67
N LYS A 100 10.38 12.92 8.26
CA LYS A 100 11.49 12.06 8.65
C LYS A 100 12.13 11.45 7.42
N SER A 101 13.44 11.35 7.41
CA SER A 101 14.20 10.58 6.43
C SER A 101 14.66 9.24 7.02
N GLN A 102 14.76 8.21 6.19
CA GLN A 102 15.31 6.90 6.55
C GLN A 102 14.55 6.21 7.70
N LEU A 103 13.25 5.99 7.51
CA LEU A 103 12.45 5.13 8.39
C LEU A 103 12.92 3.67 8.31
N GLY A 104 12.77 2.93 9.41
CA GLY A 104 12.99 1.49 9.42
C GLY A 104 11.87 0.71 8.71
N GLU A 105 12.13 -0.54 8.33
CA GLU A 105 11.14 -1.38 7.63
C GLU A 105 9.81 -1.47 8.41
N LEU A 106 9.86 -1.63 9.72
CA LEU A 106 8.66 -1.69 10.56
C LEU A 106 7.92 -0.35 10.61
N GLU A 107 8.66 0.77 10.65
CA GLU A 107 8.06 2.10 10.63
C GLU A 107 7.33 2.35 9.30
N TYR A 108 7.88 1.93 8.16
CA TYR A 108 7.20 2.03 6.88
C TYR A 108 5.88 1.24 6.85
N LEU A 109 5.84 0.03 7.44
CA LEU A 109 4.60 -0.75 7.53
C LEU A 109 3.55 -0.04 8.40
N LEU A 110 3.96 0.57 9.49
CA LEU A 110 3.08 1.24 10.45
C LEU A 110 2.60 2.63 10.00
N GLU A 111 3.44 3.38 9.28
CA GLU A 111 3.09 4.71 8.73
C GLU A 111 2.30 4.61 7.42
N SER A 112 2.30 3.44 6.78
CA SER A 112 1.45 3.18 5.62
C SER A 112 -0.03 3.18 6.03
N PRO A 113 -0.92 3.81 5.25
CA PRO A 113 -2.36 3.72 5.49
C PRO A 113 -2.86 2.29 5.29
N ASP A 114 -4.02 1.96 5.83
CA ASP A 114 -4.64 0.63 5.77
C ASP A 114 -5.11 0.18 4.37
N ASP A 115 -4.86 0.98 3.34
CA ASP A 115 -5.18 0.67 1.94
C ASP A 115 -4.03 -0.03 1.20
N HIS A 116 -3.41 -1.00 1.87
CA HIS A 116 -2.36 -1.83 1.28
C HIS A 116 -2.83 -2.61 0.06
N ALA A 117 -1.90 -2.97 -0.83
CA ALA A 117 -2.15 -3.98 -1.85
C ALA A 117 -2.52 -5.31 -1.18
N GLY A 118 -3.51 -6.00 -1.75
CA GLY A 118 -4.00 -7.25 -1.17
C GLY A 118 -4.80 -7.06 0.14
N ALA A 119 -4.72 -8.05 1.03
CA ALA A 119 -5.60 -8.19 2.18
C ALA A 119 -4.97 -7.82 3.53
N LEU A 120 -3.63 -7.67 3.61
CA LEU A 120 -2.90 -7.39 4.85
C LEU A 120 -2.94 -5.91 5.23
N ALA A 121 -2.83 -5.64 6.54
CA ALA A 121 -2.64 -4.32 7.11
C ALA A 121 -1.87 -4.43 8.44
N PHE A 122 -1.37 -3.30 8.97
CA PHE A 122 -0.51 -3.27 10.15
C PHE A 122 -0.96 -2.19 11.13
N GLY A 123 -0.64 -2.37 12.40
CA GLY A 123 -0.93 -1.36 13.41
C GLY A 123 -0.40 -1.69 14.79
N HIS A 124 -0.50 -0.71 15.68
CA HIS A 124 -0.02 -0.80 17.05
C HIS A 124 -0.97 -1.52 18.01
N ASN A 125 -2.25 -1.65 17.65
CA ASN A 125 -3.30 -2.15 18.54
C ASN A 125 -3.72 -3.58 18.16
N ASN A 126 -4.13 -4.36 19.13
CA ASN A 126 -4.68 -5.69 18.87
C ASN A 126 -6.04 -5.66 18.15
N VAL A 127 -6.73 -4.53 18.16
CA VAL A 127 -8.00 -4.35 17.44
C VAL A 127 -7.73 -3.59 16.15
N PRO A 128 -8.04 -4.16 14.96
CA PRO A 128 -7.84 -3.49 13.70
C PRO A 128 -8.72 -2.24 13.59
N PRO A 129 -8.26 -1.21 12.84
CA PRO A 129 -9.06 -0.03 12.58
C PRO A 129 -10.31 -0.37 11.77
N ALA A 130 -11.32 0.51 11.84
CA ALA A 130 -12.50 0.38 10.99
C ALA A 130 -12.13 0.47 9.50
N PRO A 131 -12.83 -0.25 8.61
CA PRO A 131 -12.57 -0.21 7.18
C PRO A 131 -12.64 1.21 6.63
N LYS A 132 -11.67 1.58 5.78
CA LYS A 132 -11.67 2.86 5.12
C LYS A 132 -12.82 2.96 4.13
N ARG A 133 -13.61 4.04 4.22
CA ARG A 133 -14.81 4.25 3.40
C ARG A 133 -14.70 5.43 2.44
N LYS A 134 -13.66 6.27 2.60
CA LYS A 134 -13.44 7.45 1.75
C LYS A 134 -12.10 7.35 1.05
N PHE A 135 -12.13 7.50 -0.26
CA PHE A 135 -10.97 7.56 -1.13
C PHE A 135 -10.97 8.88 -1.91
N ASN A 136 -9.85 9.24 -2.50
CA ASN A 136 -9.79 10.37 -3.42
C ASN A 136 -10.76 10.14 -4.57
N LYS A 137 -11.41 11.18 -5.02
CA LYS A 137 -12.23 11.10 -6.23
C LYS A 137 -11.40 11.40 -7.47
N THR A 138 -11.84 10.94 -8.63
CA THR A 138 -11.17 11.27 -9.90
C THR A 138 -11.12 12.76 -10.18
N ILE A 139 -12.04 13.54 -9.62
CA ILE A 139 -12.03 15.01 -9.71
C ILE A 139 -10.79 15.64 -9.03
N ASP A 140 -10.10 14.90 -8.18
CA ASP A 140 -8.89 15.37 -7.48
C ASP A 140 -7.59 15.12 -8.30
N LEU A 141 -7.68 14.56 -9.51
CA LEU A 141 -6.50 14.16 -10.31
C LEU A 141 -5.52 15.29 -10.57
N GLU A 142 -6.00 16.52 -10.84
CA GLU A 142 -5.13 17.67 -11.07
C GLU A 142 -4.30 18.01 -9.83
N LYS A 143 -4.92 18.04 -8.66
CA LYS A 143 -4.23 18.28 -7.39
C LYS A 143 -3.21 17.21 -7.09
N LEU A 144 -3.58 15.94 -7.30
CA LEU A 144 -2.70 14.81 -7.09
C LEU A 144 -1.51 14.84 -8.05
N GLN A 145 -1.72 15.20 -9.31
CA GLN A 145 -0.65 15.32 -10.30
C GLN A 145 0.33 16.44 -9.96
N ASN A 146 -0.17 17.62 -9.61
CA ASN A 146 0.67 18.76 -9.23
C ASN A 146 1.50 18.44 -7.98
N LEU A 147 0.91 17.78 -6.98
CA LEU A 147 1.64 17.33 -5.80
C LEU A 147 2.67 16.24 -6.14
N ALA A 148 2.33 15.29 -7.02
CA ALA A 148 3.27 14.27 -7.46
C ALA A 148 4.53 14.89 -8.09
N GLU A 149 4.38 15.95 -8.87
CA GLU A 149 5.50 16.71 -9.44
C GLU A 149 6.30 17.44 -8.36
N ALA A 150 5.64 18.14 -7.44
CA ALA A 150 6.30 18.82 -6.33
C ALA A 150 7.09 17.83 -5.45
N LEU A 151 6.55 16.62 -5.23
CA LEU A 151 7.25 15.53 -4.52
C LEU A 151 8.50 15.04 -5.27
N VAL A 152 8.39 14.89 -6.59
CA VAL A 152 9.54 14.47 -7.43
C VAL A 152 10.66 15.49 -7.39
N ASN A 153 10.32 16.79 -7.39
CA ASN A 153 11.26 17.90 -7.42
C ASN A 153 11.74 18.33 -6.04
N ASP A 154 11.23 17.73 -4.94
CA ASP A 154 11.47 18.15 -3.56
C ASP A 154 11.00 19.61 -3.24
N GLU A 155 10.00 20.10 -3.97
CA GLU A 155 9.48 21.48 -3.93
C GLU A 155 8.15 21.61 -3.17
N ILE A 156 7.82 20.69 -2.26
CA ILE A 156 6.54 20.71 -1.55
C ILE A 156 6.48 21.91 -0.62
N PRO A 157 5.49 22.81 -0.78
CA PRO A 157 5.26 23.88 0.15
C PRO A 157 4.88 23.35 1.54
N ASN A 158 5.38 24.00 2.58
CA ASN A 158 5.04 23.66 3.96
C ASN A 158 3.86 24.50 4.45
N ASP A 159 2.69 24.30 3.86
CA ASP A 159 1.45 25.00 4.18
C ASP A 159 0.29 24.01 4.44
N PRO A 160 -0.81 24.43 5.12
CA PRO A 160 -1.92 23.54 5.46
C PRO A 160 -2.64 22.91 4.26
N GLN A 161 -2.66 23.57 3.09
CA GLN A 161 -3.29 23.01 1.90
C GLN A 161 -2.43 21.89 1.31
N SER A 162 -1.10 22.10 1.26
CA SER A 162 -0.14 21.09 0.84
C SER A 162 -0.19 19.86 1.77
N GLN A 163 -0.38 20.04 3.08
CA GLN A 163 -0.53 18.95 4.02
C GLN A 163 -1.77 18.09 3.71
N GLN A 164 -2.92 18.72 3.42
CA GLN A 164 -4.13 17.98 3.04
C GLN A 164 -3.94 17.17 1.76
N VAL A 165 -3.22 17.71 0.78
CA VAL A 165 -2.96 17.00 -0.48
C VAL A 165 -1.94 15.87 -0.26
N GLN A 166 -0.96 16.03 0.65
CA GLN A 166 -0.06 14.94 1.07
C GLN A 166 -0.85 13.78 1.69
N ASP A 167 -1.85 14.04 2.52
CA ASP A 167 -2.75 13.01 3.07
C ASP A 167 -3.47 12.23 1.96
N LEU A 168 -3.83 12.89 0.85
CA LEU A 168 -4.42 12.24 -0.32
C LEU A 168 -3.44 11.31 -1.04
N MET A 169 -2.16 11.69 -1.11
CA MET A 169 -1.12 10.88 -1.76
C MET A 169 -0.71 9.64 -0.94
N LEU A 170 -0.95 9.64 0.38
CA LEU A 170 -0.71 8.45 1.20
C LEU A 170 -1.55 7.26 0.71
N LEU A 171 -2.74 7.52 0.13
CA LEU A 171 -3.53 6.47 -0.50
C LEU A 171 -2.81 5.96 -1.76
N GLY A 172 -2.47 4.69 -1.77
CA GLY A 172 -1.75 4.07 -2.88
C GLY A 172 -0.24 3.96 -2.69
N THR A 173 0.32 4.33 -1.53
CA THR A 173 1.75 4.16 -1.24
C THR A 173 2.21 2.70 -1.29
N SER A 174 1.31 1.75 -1.09
CA SER A 174 1.60 0.30 -1.14
C SER A 174 1.23 -0.36 -2.47
N MET A 175 1.08 0.42 -3.56
CA MET A 175 0.64 -0.11 -4.87
C MET A 175 1.77 -0.62 -5.78
N GLY A 176 2.97 -0.74 -5.31
CA GLY A 176 4.13 -1.20 -6.07
C GLY A 176 4.62 -0.23 -7.16
N GLY A 177 5.94 -0.22 -7.43
CA GLY A 177 6.60 0.55 -8.49
C GLY A 177 7.15 1.92 -8.06
N ALA A 178 8.13 2.43 -8.82
CA ALA A 178 8.89 3.63 -8.49
C ALA A 178 8.27 4.95 -9.01
N ARG A 179 7.22 4.88 -9.82
CA ARG A 179 6.62 6.06 -10.45
C ARG A 179 5.52 6.67 -9.59
N PRO A 180 5.29 8.00 -9.72
CA PRO A 180 4.21 8.69 -9.01
C PRO A 180 2.85 8.07 -9.30
N LYS A 181 2.10 7.77 -8.24
CA LYS A 181 0.76 7.19 -8.30
C LYS A 181 -0.06 7.53 -7.06
N ALA A 182 -1.38 7.44 -7.19
CA ALA A 182 -2.34 7.56 -6.08
C ALA A 182 -3.55 6.65 -6.32
N VAL A 183 -4.31 6.35 -5.27
CA VAL A 183 -5.58 5.64 -5.41
C VAL A 183 -6.71 6.66 -5.51
N VAL A 184 -7.57 6.49 -6.51
CA VAL A 184 -8.78 7.31 -6.71
C VAL A 184 -10.01 6.42 -6.86
N GLN A 185 -11.17 6.97 -6.59
CA GLN A 185 -12.46 6.31 -6.70
C GLN A 185 -13.38 7.06 -7.66
N ASP A 186 -14.11 6.30 -8.46
CA ASP A 186 -15.26 6.76 -9.23
C ASP A 186 -16.47 5.83 -9.03
N ASP A 187 -17.46 5.97 -9.93
CA ASP A 187 -18.68 5.15 -9.87
C ASP A 187 -18.41 3.68 -10.22
N ASP A 188 -17.35 3.38 -10.99
CA ASP A 188 -16.96 2.03 -11.41
C ASP A 188 -16.06 1.32 -10.41
N GLY A 189 -15.52 2.02 -9.40
CA GLY A 189 -14.72 1.43 -8.34
C GLY A 189 -13.43 2.16 -7.99
N LEU A 190 -12.39 1.40 -7.63
CA LEU A 190 -11.09 1.93 -7.25
C LEU A 190 -10.07 1.76 -8.37
N TRP A 191 -9.30 2.81 -8.61
CA TRP A 191 -8.30 2.90 -9.64
C TRP A 191 -6.95 3.34 -9.07
N VAL A 192 -5.89 2.85 -9.66
CA VAL A 192 -4.54 3.41 -9.47
C VAL A 192 -4.32 4.46 -10.55
N ALA A 193 -4.27 5.73 -10.17
CA ALA A 193 -3.89 6.84 -11.03
C ALA A 193 -2.36 6.89 -11.11
N LYS A 194 -1.80 6.77 -12.30
CA LYS A 194 -0.35 6.86 -12.57
C LYS A 194 -0.05 8.14 -13.34
N PHE A 195 0.97 8.86 -12.89
CA PHE A 195 1.35 10.15 -13.42
C PHE A 195 2.67 10.07 -14.20
N ASN A 196 2.77 10.87 -15.28
CA ASN A 196 4.04 11.11 -15.94
C ASN A 196 4.95 11.99 -15.07
N ARG A 197 6.25 11.86 -15.26
CA ARG A 197 7.26 12.75 -14.66
C ARG A 197 7.67 13.80 -15.69
N ALA A 198 8.15 14.93 -15.23
CA ALA A 198 8.62 16.00 -16.11
C ALA A 198 9.88 15.58 -16.93
N ASP A 199 10.70 14.64 -16.41
CA ASP A 199 11.90 14.11 -17.06
C ASP A 199 11.62 12.90 -17.97
N ASP A 200 10.37 12.52 -18.19
CA ASP A 200 10.02 11.45 -19.11
C ASP A 200 10.31 11.83 -20.56
N ARG A 201 11.01 10.94 -21.28
CA ARG A 201 11.31 11.12 -22.70
C ARG A 201 10.11 10.94 -23.62
N TRP A 202 9.10 10.22 -23.16
CA TRP A 202 7.84 9.95 -23.86
C TRP A 202 6.69 9.85 -22.85
N ASN A 203 5.48 9.84 -23.37
CA ASN A 203 4.27 9.72 -22.53
C ASN A 203 4.10 8.28 -22.02
N ASN A 204 4.71 7.97 -20.86
CA ASN A 204 4.69 6.62 -20.28
C ASN A 204 3.27 6.14 -19.97
N THR A 205 2.37 7.03 -19.57
CA THR A 205 0.97 6.67 -19.26
C THR A 205 0.24 6.17 -20.50
N ARG A 206 0.43 6.83 -21.66
CA ARG A 206 -0.14 6.37 -22.93
C ARG A 206 0.50 5.07 -23.41
N VAL A 207 1.82 4.93 -23.27
CA VAL A 207 2.53 3.71 -23.65
C VAL A 207 2.01 2.53 -22.83
N GLU A 208 1.93 2.65 -21.52
CA GLU A 208 1.42 1.57 -20.65
C GLU A 208 -0.03 1.22 -21.00
N HIS A 209 -0.90 2.22 -21.22
CA HIS A 209 -2.28 1.98 -21.67
C HIS A 209 -2.33 1.21 -23.00
N ALA A 210 -1.54 1.64 -23.98
CA ALA A 210 -1.47 0.97 -25.29
C ALA A 210 -1.01 -0.49 -25.16
N MET A 211 -0.02 -0.75 -24.31
CA MET A 211 0.48 -2.12 -24.06
C MET A 211 -0.55 -2.99 -23.34
N LEU A 212 -1.29 -2.45 -22.37
CA LEU A 212 -2.40 -3.19 -21.72
C LEU A 212 -3.52 -3.52 -22.73
N ARG A 213 -3.84 -2.58 -23.63
CA ARG A 213 -4.79 -2.84 -24.70
C ARG A 213 -4.29 -3.91 -25.68
N LEU A 214 -3.05 -3.80 -26.15
CA LEU A 214 -2.45 -4.77 -27.05
C LEU A 214 -2.44 -6.18 -26.43
N ALA A 215 -2.05 -6.30 -25.16
CA ALA A 215 -2.09 -7.57 -24.46
C ALA A 215 -3.50 -8.17 -24.43
N ARG A 216 -4.53 -7.34 -24.24
CA ARG A 216 -5.94 -7.79 -24.28
C ARG A 216 -6.36 -8.26 -25.67
N GLU A 217 -5.95 -7.57 -26.74
CA GLU A 217 -6.18 -8.01 -28.12
C GLU A 217 -5.48 -9.36 -28.42
N CYS A 218 -4.39 -9.67 -27.68
CA CYS A 218 -3.72 -10.97 -27.73
C CYS A 218 -4.32 -11.99 -26.74
N GLU A 219 -5.55 -11.78 -26.26
CA GLU A 219 -6.27 -12.65 -25.32
C GLU A 219 -5.58 -12.84 -23.95
N ILE A 220 -4.61 -11.98 -23.60
CA ILE A 220 -3.99 -11.98 -22.29
C ILE A 220 -4.90 -11.21 -21.33
N LYS A 221 -5.27 -11.84 -20.21
CA LYS A 221 -6.07 -11.19 -19.18
C LYS A 221 -5.28 -10.06 -18.52
N THR A 222 -5.74 -8.82 -18.70
CA THR A 222 -5.13 -7.61 -18.14
C THR A 222 -6.10 -6.82 -17.27
N ALA A 223 -5.58 -5.96 -16.40
CA ALA A 223 -6.39 -4.99 -15.70
C ALA A 223 -7.06 -4.02 -16.68
N GLU A 224 -8.28 -3.60 -16.38
CA GLU A 224 -8.97 -2.52 -17.10
C GLU A 224 -8.21 -1.21 -16.94
N SER A 225 -8.09 -0.44 -18.04
CA SER A 225 -7.34 0.82 -18.01
C SER A 225 -7.97 1.85 -18.94
N ARG A 226 -7.82 3.13 -18.58
CA ARG A 226 -8.22 4.28 -19.40
C ARG A 226 -7.29 5.45 -19.17
N ILE A 227 -7.27 6.39 -20.13
CA ILE A 227 -6.55 7.65 -20.02
C ILE A 227 -7.55 8.76 -19.70
N GLU A 228 -7.21 9.57 -18.70
CA GLU A 228 -7.85 10.84 -18.39
C GLU A 228 -6.88 11.98 -18.73
N THR A 229 -7.34 13.01 -19.42
CA THR A 229 -6.53 14.20 -19.71
C THR A 229 -6.88 15.29 -18.72
N VAL A 230 -5.89 15.74 -17.96
CA VAL A 230 -6.00 16.76 -16.93
C VAL A 230 -5.13 17.94 -17.31
N GLY A 231 -5.75 19.04 -17.71
CA GLY A 231 -5.04 20.15 -18.36
C GLY A 231 -4.35 19.68 -19.65
N SER A 232 -3.03 19.79 -19.72
CA SER A 232 -2.21 19.32 -20.85
C SER A 232 -1.56 17.95 -20.63
N LYS A 233 -1.87 17.28 -19.53
CA LYS A 233 -1.18 16.05 -19.08
C LYS A 233 -2.12 14.85 -19.07
N ASP A 234 -1.59 13.70 -19.42
CA ASP A 234 -2.33 12.45 -19.36
C ASP A 234 -2.09 11.72 -18.04
N VAL A 235 -3.15 11.20 -17.47
CA VAL A 235 -3.16 10.32 -16.28
C VAL A 235 -3.68 8.96 -16.70
N LEU A 236 -2.93 7.90 -16.41
CA LEU A 236 -3.40 6.54 -16.63
C LEU A 236 -4.16 6.06 -15.39
N LEU A 237 -5.40 5.66 -15.58
CA LEU A 237 -6.18 4.95 -14.57
C LEU A 237 -6.15 3.46 -14.86
N VAL A 238 -5.68 2.66 -13.88
CA VAL A 238 -5.68 1.19 -13.93
C VAL A 238 -6.58 0.69 -12.81
N LYS A 239 -7.60 -0.08 -13.17
CA LYS A 239 -8.58 -0.59 -12.20
C LYS A 239 -7.91 -1.54 -11.21
N ARG A 240 -8.19 -1.36 -9.94
CA ARG A 240 -7.68 -2.26 -8.89
C ARG A 240 -8.38 -3.62 -8.99
N PHE A 241 -7.60 -4.66 -9.21
CA PHE A 241 -8.08 -6.04 -9.25
C PHE A 241 -8.23 -6.66 -7.85
N ASP A 242 -7.58 -6.05 -6.85
CA ASP A 242 -7.55 -6.52 -5.47
C ASP A 242 -8.68 -5.92 -4.61
N ARG A 243 -9.64 -5.25 -5.23
CA ARG A 243 -10.79 -4.62 -4.57
C ARG A 243 -12.06 -4.89 -5.36
N GLU A 244 -13.05 -5.46 -4.69
CA GLU A 244 -14.38 -5.64 -5.25
C GLU A 244 -15.41 -4.84 -4.43
N ARG A 245 -16.23 -4.04 -5.13
CA ARG A 245 -17.21 -3.16 -4.51
C ARG A 245 -18.41 -3.97 -4.01
N THR A 246 -18.84 -3.67 -2.80
CA THR A 246 -20.08 -4.18 -2.20
C THR A 246 -20.94 -3.04 -1.70
N ALA A 247 -22.18 -3.30 -1.32
CA ALA A 247 -23.07 -2.29 -0.74
C ALA A 247 -22.52 -1.67 0.56
N LYS A 248 -21.61 -2.36 1.26
CA LYS A 248 -21.08 -1.95 2.58
C LYS A 248 -19.62 -1.44 2.52
N GLY A 249 -18.95 -1.53 1.38
CA GLY A 249 -17.54 -1.17 1.20
C GLY A 249 -16.86 -2.06 0.17
N TYR A 250 -15.57 -2.29 0.35
CA TYR A 250 -14.77 -3.12 -0.56
C TYR A 250 -14.30 -4.40 0.14
N THR A 251 -14.47 -5.54 -0.53
CA THR A 251 -13.74 -6.75 -0.19
C THR A 251 -12.30 -6.63 -0.70
N ARG A 252 -11.40 -7.46 -0.21
CA ARG A 252 -10.00 -7.48 -0.61
C ARG A 252 -9.64 -8.86 -1.16
N ALA A 253 -9.00 -8.88 -2.34
CA ALA A 253 -8.34 -10.08 -2.84
C ALA A 253 -7.04 -10.32 -2.07
N ARG A 254 -6.67 -11.58 -1.99
CA ARG A 254 -5.45 -12.05 -1.36
C ARG A 254 -4.30 -12.11 -2.36
#